data_ae038a86d779ac134877e5b77b2cd061
#
_entry.id   ae038a86d779ac134877e5b77b2cd061
#
_cell.length_a   1.000
_cell.length_b   1.000
_cell.length_c   1.000
_cell.angle_alpha   90.00
_cell.angle_beta   90.00
_cell.angle_gamma   90.00
#
_symmetry.space_group_name_H-M   'P 1'
#
loop_
_entity.id
_entity.type
_entity.pdbx_description
1 polymer ?
#
loop_
_entity_poly.entity_id
_entity_poly.type
_entity_poly.pdbx_seq_one_letter_code
_entity_poly.pdbx_strand_id
1 'polypeptide(L)'
;NVFFSIKSFLKENKKKSSITINAISGIDGLEPTLNIIKYSKNLAIANKESIICGWNFINKELRKYKTRFIPLDSEHFSIWSLLKNEKKSHIKKIYLTASGGPFLNKKLISIKNVKPKIALNHPNWKMGKKISIDSATMMNKIFEVIEAIKIFNLNSNKFEILVHPKSYFHAIIHFKNGLTKLLAHKTTMEIPIANSMDLNFNRYKFKNDNFNYKILNGINFINPDIKKFPLLGILNYKFKNTYFETILVSINDALVKSYLNNRISYISIHKLMLKLLKNPYFTKYYSKSPKNINDIKFMVEKVNRYINKYLK
;
A
#
# COMPACT_ATOMS: atom_id res chain seq x y z
N ASN A 1 -1.59 29.90 9.10
CA ASN A 1 -0.58 29.67 10.14
C ASN A 1 0.32 28.52 9.72
N VAL A 2 1.64 28.67 9.88
CA VAL A 2 2.64 27.63 9.66
C VAL A 2 3.07 27.06 11.02
N PHE A 3 3.05 25.73 11.16
CA PHE A 3 3.45 25.04 12.38
C PHE A 3 4.68 24.17 12.12
N PHE A 4 5.67 24.26 12.99
CA PHE A 4 6.92 23.48 12.88
C PHE A 4 6.77 22.03 13.36
N SER A 5 5.68 21.70 14.07
CA SER A 5 5.40 20.34 14.51
C SER A 5 3.90 20.10 14.70
N ILE A 6 3.49 18.84 14.62
CA ILE A 6 2.12 18.42 14.95
C ILE A 6 1.77 18.81 16.40
N LYS A 7 2.72 18.72 17.33
CA LYS A 7 2.49 19.11 18.74
C LYS A 7 2.16 20.60 18.88
N SER A 8 2.85 21.48 18.14
CA SER A 8 2.55 22.93 18.17
C SER A 8 1.18 23.22 17.54
N PHE A 9 0.88 22.60 16.40
CA PHE A 9 -0.44 22.71 15.79
C PHE A 9 -1.57 22.31 16.74
N LEU A 10 -1.42 21.18 17.44
CA LEU A 10 -2.44 20.63 18.33
C LEU A 10 -2.64 21.44 19.60
N LYS A 11 -1.64 22.19 20.06
CA LYS A 11 -1.78 23.12 21.21
C LYS A 11 -2.73 24.27 20.88
N GLU A 12 -2.65 24.78 19.65
CA GLU A 12 -3.44 25.95 19.23
C GLU A 12 -4.81 25.57 18.66
N ASN A 13 -4.95 24.36 18.08
CA ASN A 13 -6.18 23.95 17.41
C ASN A 13 -6.94 22.91 18.23
N LYS A 14 -7.88 23.35 19.06
CA LYS A 14 -8.73 22.47 19.89
C LYS A 14 -9.94 21.90 19.13
N LYS A 15 -10.34 22.50 17.99
CA LYS A 15 -11.47 22.03 17.18
C LYS A 15 -11.07 20.91 16.24
N LYS A 16 -11.94 19.90 16.08
CA LYS A 16 -11.71 18.83 15.11
C LYS A 16 -11.75 19.36 13.67
N SER A 17 -10.70 19.05 12.89
CA SER A 17 -10.69 19.27 11.45
C SER A 17 -11.78 18.43 10.77
N SER A 18 -12.43 18.98 9.75
CA SER A 18 -13.41 18.24 8.94
C SER A 18 -12.77 17.03 8.24
N ILE A 19 -11.55 17.21 7.74
CA ILE A 19 -10.73 16.15 7.16
C ILE A 19 -9.25 16.41 7.45
N THR A 20 -8.51 15.36 7.75
CA THR A 20 -7.05 15.39 7.91
C THR A 20 -6.45 14.36 6.97
N ILE A 21 -5.39 14.73 6.26
CA ILE A 21 -4.67 13.86 5.34
C ILE A 21 -3.28 13.57 5.92
N ASN A 22 -2.95 12.29 6.09
CA ASN A 22 -1.58 11.87 6.37
C ASN A 22 -0.91 11.33 5.11
N ALA A 23 0.08 12.10 4.61
CA ALA A 23 0.91 11.74 3.46
C ALA A 23 2.40 11.66 3.84
N ILE A 24 2.74 11.48 5.12
CA ILE A 24 4.11 11.29 5.59
C ILE A 24 4.57 9.89 5.16
N SER A 25 5.64 9.84 4.36
CA SER A 25 6.17 8.59 3.80
C SER A 25 6.83 7.70 4.87
N GLY A 26 6.74 6.38 4.67
CA GLY A 26 7.40 5.40 5.54
C GLY A 26 6.74 5.23 6.90
N ILE A 27 7.39 4.47 7.78
CA ILE A 27 6.88 4.17 9.13
C ILE A 27 6.78 5.42 10.03
N ASP A 28 7.51 6.48 9.69
CA ASP A 28 7.50 7.75 10.44
C ASP A 28 6.13 8.43 10.44
N GLY A 29 5.26 8.09 9.49
CA GLY A 29 3.88 8.54 9.45
C GLY A 29 2.97 7.92 10.52
N LEU A 30 3.37 6.83 11.19
CA LEU A 30 2.50 6.11 12.13
C LEU A 30 2.21 6.93 13.41
N GLU A 31 3.23 7.49 14.04
CA GLU A 31 3.04 8.29 15.27
C GLU A 31 2.23 9.56 15.01
N PRO A 32 2.51 10.35 13.94
CA PRO A 32 1.66 11.45 13.53
C PRO A 32 0.21 11.03 13.31
N THR A 33 -0.04 9.88 12.66
CA THR A 33 -1.38 9.34 12.46
C THR A 33 -2.12 9.17 13.79
N LEU A 34 -1.50 8.48 14.75
CA LEU A 34 -2.12 8.21 16.05
C LEU A 34 -2.42 9.51 16.82
N ASN A 35 -1.51 10.49 16.75
CA ASN A 35 -1.64 11.76 17.46
C ASN A 35 -2.78 12.62 16.90
N ILE A 36 -3.06 12.58 15.58
CA ILE A 36 -4.03 13.44 14.93
C ILE A 36 -5.46 12.90 14.95
N ILE A 37 -5.66 11.60 15.19
CA ILE A 37 -6.98 10.96 15.13
C ILE A 37 -8.02 11.68 15.98
N LYS A 38 -7.69 12.01 17.22
CA LYS A 38 -8.62 12.67 18.15
C LYS A 38 -9.04 14.07 17.71
N TYR A 39 -8.27 14.70 16.83
CA TYR A 39 -8.52 16.05 16.30
C TYR A 39 -9.11 16.02 14.88
N SER A 40 -9.54 14.87 14.40
CA SER A 40 -10.08 14.70 13.06
C SER A 40 -11.50 14.15 13.09
N LYS A 41 -12.41 14.70 12.26
CA LYS A 41 -13.70 14.05 11.98
C LYS A 41 -13.51 12.90 10.99
N ASN A 42 -12.72 13.17 9.94
CA ASN A 42 -12.35 12.20 8.94
C ASN A 42 -10.82 12.17 8.82
N LEU A 43 -10.23 10.98 8.77
CA LEU A 43 -8.80 10.78 8.58
C LEU A 43 -8.55 9.98 7.31
N ALA A 44 -7.87 10.60 6.37
CA ALA A 44 -7.43 10.00 5.12
C ALA A 44 -5.94 9.65 5.21
N ILE A 45 -5.58 8.40 4.97
CA ILE A 45 -4.20 7.92 5.07
C ILE A 45 -3.71 7.45 3.70
N ALA A 46 -2.65 8.09 3.21
CA ALA A 46 -1.93 7.68 1.99
C ALA A 46 -0.70 6.81 2.31
N ASN A 47 -0.33 6.70 3.57
CA ASN A 47 0.87 6.00 4.04
C ASN A 47 0.57 4.52 4.30
N LYS A 48 1.06 3.65 3.40
CA LYS A 48 0.88 2.20 3.48
C LYS A 48 1.53 1.60 4.73
N GLU A 49 2.74 2.03 5.05
CA GLU A 49 3.55 1.49 6.13
C GLU A 49 2.89 1.66 7.48
N SER A 50 2.23 2.79 7.71
CA SER A 50 1.46 3.03 8.93
C SER A 50 0.29 2.05 9.08
N ILE A 51 -0.42 1.76 7.99
CA ILE A 51 -1.54 0.81 7.99
C ILE A 51 -1.01 -0.62 8.18
N ILE A 52 0.03 -1.00 7.45
CA ILE A 52 0.60 -2.35 7.51
C ILE A 52 1.13 -2.66 8.92
N CYS A 53 1.90 -1.74 9.51
CA CYS A 53 2.57 -1.98 10.79
C CYS A 53 1.70 -1.68 12.01
N GLY A 54 0.78 -0.69 11.92
CA GLY A 54 0.09 -0.13 13.08
C GLY A 54 -1.43 -0.14 13.04
N TRP A 55 -2.06 -0.87 12.13
CA TRP A 55 -3.52 -0.82 11.95
C TRP A 55 -4.33 -1.12 13.21
N ASN A 56 -3.89 -2.08 14.03
CA ASN A 56 -4.56 -2.39 15.29
C ASN A 56 -4.62 -1.17 16.23
N PHE A 57 -3.55 -0.38 16.32
CA PHE A 57 -3.51 0.85 17.11
C PHE A 57 -4.35 1.95 16.47
N ILE A 58 -4.19 2.15 15.15
CA ILE A 58 -4.98 3.14 14.38
C ILE A 58 -6.46 2.86 14.52
N ASN A 59 -6.91 1.63 14.27
CA ASN A 59 -8.33 1.25 14.32
C ASN A 59 -8.92 1.39 15.73
N LYS A 60 -8.14 1.09 16.79
CA LYS A 60 -8.54 1.31 18.18
C LYS A 60 -8.81 2.79 18.44
N GLU A 61 -7.89 3.68 18.04
CA GLU A 61 -8.04 5.12 18.24
C GLU A 61 -9.15 5.72 17.37
N LEU A 62 -9.31 5.26 16.11
CA LEU A 62 -10.42 5.67 15.23
C LEU A 62 -11.78 5.40 15.88
N ARG A 63 -11.97 4.20 16.46
CA ARG A 63 -13.19 3.81 17.16
C ARG A 63 -13.40 4.64 18.43
N LYS A 64 -12.36 4.82 19.24
CA LYS A 64 -12.38 5.59 20.50
C LYS A 64 -12.84 7.02 20.26
N TYR A 65 -12.32 7.69 19.23
CA TYR A 65 -12.62 9.09 18.94
C TYR A 65 -13.74 9.30 17.91
N LYS A 66 -14.36 8.21 17.44
CA LYS A 66 -15.40 8.23 16.39
C LYS A 66 -14.92 8.96 15.12
N THR A 67 -13.65 8.79 14.78
CA THR A 67 -13.05 9.37 13.57
C THR A 67 -13.26 8.40 12.41
N ARG A 68 -13.80 8.89 11.30
CA ARG A 68 -14.01 8.07 10.10
C ARG A 68 -12.71 7.92 9.33
N PHE A 69 -12.34 6.69 8.99
CA PHE A 69 -11.23 6.39 8.11
C PHE A 69 -11.64 6.48 6.64
N ILE A 70 -10.77 7.06 5.80
CA ILE A 70 -10.95 7.18 4.36
C ILE A 70 -9.69 6.64 3.67
N PRO A 71 -9.78 5.59 2.84
CA PRO A 71 -8.64 5.11 2.06
C PRO A 71 -8.32 6.06 0.90
N LEU A 72 -7.05 6.43 0.73
CA LEU A 72 -6.59 7.30 -0.35
C LEU A 72 -5.89 6.56 -1.48
N ASP A 73 -5.32 5.39 -1.20
CA ASP A 73 -4.72 4.57 -2.24
C ASP A 73 -5.76 4.22 -3.32
N SER A 74 -5.38 4.25 -4.60
CA SER A 74 -6.32 4.11 -5.73
C SER A 74 -7.08 2.79 -5.71
N GLU A 75 -6.42 1.71 -5.32
CA GLU A 75 -7.02 0.39 -5.24
C GLU A 75 -7.95 0.28 -4.04
N HIS A 76 -7.54 0.79 -2.87
CA HIS A 76 -8.37 0.75 -1.66
C HIS A 76 -9.57 1.70 -1.74
N PHE A 77 -9.38 2.88 -2.33
CA PHE A 77 -10.47 3.78 -2.68
C PHE A 77 -11.48 3.08 -3.59
N SER A 78 -10.99 2.37 -4.60
CA SER A 78 -11.83 1.64 -5.55
C SER A 78 -12.63 0.53 -4.86
N ILE A 79 -11.99 -0.29 -4.01
CA ILE A 79 -12.69 -1.31 -3.21
C ILE A 79 -13.74 -0.64 -2.30
N TRP A 80 -13.36 0.41 -1.59
CA TRP A 80 -14.25 1.14 -0.68
C TRP A 80 -15.48 1.71 -1.40
N SER A 81 -15.28 2.28 -2.59
CA SER A 81 -16.34 2.82 -3.44
C SER A 81 -17.28 1.72 -3.94
N LEU A 82 -16.72 0.60 -4.43
CA LEU A 82 -17.49 -0.54 -4.93
C LEU A 82 -18.28 -1.27 -3.84
N LEU A 83 -17.80 -1.22 -2.59
CA LEU A 83 -18.46 -1.83 -1.44
C LEU A 83 -19.50 -0.92 -0.76
N LYS A 84 -19.70 0.30 -1.27
CA LYS A 84 -20.73 1.19 -0.74
C LYS A 84 -22.09 0.50 -0.87
N ASN A 85 -22.78 0.35 0.29
CA ASN A 85 -24.06 -0.36 0.41
C ASN A 85 -24.02 -1.88 0.17
N GLU A 86 -22.82 -2.50 0.15
CA GLU A 86 -22.68 -3.95 -0.02
C GLU A 86 -22.33 -4.65 1.30
N LYS A 87 -22.88 -5.84 1.50
CA LYS A 87 -22.51 -6.69 2.65
C LYS A 87 -21.22 -7.47 2.33
N LYS A 88 -20.25 -7.38 3.23
CA LYS A 88 -18.96 -8.12 3.08
C LYS A 88 -19.14 -9.63 2.94
N SER A 89 -20.19 -10.21 3.54
CA SER A 89 -20.54 -11.63 3.42
C SER A 89 -20.85 -12.09 1.99
N HIS A 90 -21.28 -11.17 1.13
CA HIS A 90 -21.59 -11.45 -0.27
C HIS A 90 -20.35 -11.47 -1.18
N ILE A 91 -19.20 -11.01 -0.70
CA ILE A 91 -17.96 -11.01 -1.47
C ILE A 91 -17.47 -12.44 -1.66
N LYS A 92 -17.25 -12.84 -2.92
CA LYS A 92 -16.57 -14.09 -3.29
C LYS A 92 -15.07 -13.86 -3.42
N LYS A 93 -14.67 -12.87 -4.26
CA LYS A 93 -13.27 -12.49 -4.51
C LYS A 93 -13.13 -11.00 -4.77
N ILE A 94 -11.98 -10.47 -4.42
CA ILE A 94 -11.52 -9.12 -4.75
C ILE A 94 -10.20 -9.26 -5.51
N TYR A 95 -10.13 -8.64 -6.68
CA TYR A 95 -8.91 -8.58 -7.47
C TYR A 95 -8.35 -7.16 -7.41
N LEU A 96 -7.13 -7.03 -6.89
CA LEU A 96 -6.36 -5.79 -7.03
C LEU A 96 -5.59 -5.85 -8.33
N THR A 97 -5.66 -4.80 -9.12
CA THR A 97 -4.97 -4.78 -10.40
C THR A 97 -3.60 -4.11 -10.25
N ALA A 98 -2.64 -4.61 -10.99
CA ALA A 98 -1.28 -4.08 -11.07
C ALA A 98 -0.94 -3.71 -12.52
N SER A 99 -0.12 -2.68 -12.72
CA SER A 99 0.42 -2.37 -14.06
C SER A 99 1.36 -3.46 -14.58
N GLY A 100 1.96 -4.24 -13.68
CA GLY A 100 3.10 -5.12 -13.95
C GLY A 100 4.44 -4.40 -13.94
N GLY A 101 4.45 -3.07 -13.73
CA GLY A 101 5.66 -2.26 -13.64
C GLY A 101 6.46 -2.16 -14.93
N PRO A 102 7.68 -1.57 -14.90
CA PRO A 102 8.50 -1.33 -16.07
C PRO A 102 9.06 -2.61 -16.72
N PHE A 103 8.94 -3.74 -16.05
CA PHE A 103 9.54 -5.01 -16.49
C PHE A 103 8.53 -6.06 -16.95
N LEU A 104 7.25 -5.73 -17.05
CA LEU A 104 6.20 -6.67 -17.44
C LEU A 104 6.57 -7.46 -18.70
N ASN A 105 6.97 -6.77 -19.76
CA ASN A 105 7.30 -7.35 -21.08
C ASN A 105 8.80 -7.64 -21.26
N LYS A 106 9.63 -7.56 -20.21
CA LYS A 106 11.06 -7.84 -20.29
C LYS A 106 11.36 -9.29 -19.90
N LYS A 107 12.35 -9.91 -20.57
CA LYS A 107 12.86 -11.22 -20.17
C LYS A 107 13.58 -11.14 -18.82
N LEU A 108 13.47 -12.16 -17.99
CA LEU A 108 14.07 -12.18 -16.65
C LEU A 108 15.59 -11.94 -16.67
N ILE A 109 16.27 -12.51 -17.67
CA ILE A 109 17.73 -12.36 -17.82
C ILE A 109 18.14 -10.89 -18.03
N SER A 110 17.34 -10.11 -18.77
CA SER A 110 17.66 -8.72 -19.08
C SER A 110 17.46 -7.75 -17.92
N ILE A 111 16.74 -8.16 -16.86
CA ILE A 111 16.44 -7.27 -15.72
C ILE A 111 17.32 -7.57 -14.49
N LYS A 112 18.14 -8.61 -14.49
CA LYS A 112 18.95 -9.01 -13.33
C LYS A 112 19.78 -7.88 -12.73
N ASN A 113 20.48 -7.11 -13.58
CA ASN A 113 21.44 -6.07 -13.19
C ASN A 113 20.99 -4.67 -13.67
N VAL A 114 19.69 -4.47 -13.81
CA VAL A 114 19.15 -3.18 -14.24
C VAL A 114 19.51 -2.10 -13.21
N LYS A 115 20.00 -0.96 -13.72
CA LYS A 115 20.30 0.21 -12.87
C LYS A 115 19.02 0.88 -12.36
N PRO A 116 19.06 1.55 -11.19
CA PRO A 116 17.90 2.23 -10.61
C PRO A 116 17.18 3.14 -11.59
N LYS A 117 17.90 3.94 -12.38
CA LYS A 117 17.30 4.88 -13.36
C LYS A 117 16.29 4.20 -14.30
N ILE A 118 16.54 2.95 -14.70
CA ILE A 118 15.62 2.21 -15.59
C ILE A 118 14.42 1.68 -14.81
N ALA A 119 14.62 1.17 -13.59
CA ALA A 119 13.56 0.64 -12.74
C ALA A 119 12.61 1.76 -12.24
N LEU A 120 13.09 3.00 -12.16
CA LEU A 120 12.29 4.18 -11.79
C LEU A 120 11.34 4.66 -12.90
N ASN A 121 11.56 4.24 -14.14
CA ASN A 121 10.74 4.68 -15.29
C ASN A 121 9.47 3.83 -15.38
N HIS A 122 8.46 4.20 -14.58
CA HIS A 122 7.16 3.50 -14.58
C HIS A 122 6.34 3.90 -15.82
N PRO A 123 5.71 2.93 -16.54
CA PRO A 123 5.02 3.20 -17.82
C PRO A 123 3.81 4.12 -17.68
N ASN A 124 3.05 4.03 -16.58
CA ASN A 124 1.73 4.68 -16.47
C ASN A 124 1.66 5.71 -15.34
N TRP A 125 2.52 5.64 -14.31
CA TRP A 125 2.43 6.45 -13.10
C TRP A 125 3.69 7.28 -12.90
N LYS A 126 3.50 8.53 -12.47
CA LYS A 126 4.59 9.37 -11.92
C LYS A 126 4.58 9.22 -10.41
N MET A 127 5.60 8.58 -9.85
CA MET A 127 5.64 8.22 -8.44
C MET A 127 7.00 8.52 -7.81
N GLY A 128 7.06 8.54 -6.47
CA GLY A 128 8.32 8.64 -5.74
C GLY A 128 9.24 7.43 -5.98
N LYS A 129 10.53 7.60 -5.70
CA LYS A 129 11.57 6.60 -6.01
C LYS A 129 11.28 5.23 -5.37
N LYS A 130 10.94 5.21 -4.07
CA LYS A 130 10.67 3.97 -3.35
C LYS A 130 9.51 3.20 -3.98
N ILE A 131 8.34 3.82 -4.12
CA ILE A 131 7.14 3.17 -4.63
C ILE A 131 7.30 2.72 -6.09
N SER A 132 8.15 3.39 -6.90
CA SER A 132 8.49 2.94 -8.26
C SER A 132 9.26 1.62 -8.24
N ILE A 133 10.20 1.44 -7.31
CA ILE A 133 10.90 0.15 -7.14
C ILE A 133 9.96 -0.90 -6.57
N ASP A 134 9.12 -0.56 -5.60
CA ASP A 134 8.09 -1.46 -5.05
C ASP A 134 7.11 -1.93 -6.14
N SER A 135 6.76 -1.07 -7.10
CA SER A 135 5.97 -1.42 -8.27
C SER A 135 6.73 -2.38 -9.20
N ALA A 136 8.00 -2.08 -9.49
CA ALA A 136 8.86 -2.90 -10.35
C ALA A 136 9.04 -4.33 -9.80
N THR A 137 9.06 -4.50 -8.48
CA THR A 137 9.21 -5.80 -7.78
C THR A 137 7.88 -6.46 -7.43
N MET A 138 6.74 -5.84 -7.70
CA MET A 138 5.39 -6.19 -7.23
C MET A 138 5.21 -6.08 -5.70
N MET A 139 6.20 -5.56 -4.97
CA MET A 139 6.09 -5.35 -3.53
C MET A 139 5.00 -4.35 -3.16
N ASN A 140 4.80 -3.30 -3.99
CA ASN A 140 3.69 -2.36 -3.82
C ASN A 140 2.34 -3.09 -3.76
N LYS A 141 2.12 -4.06 -4.67
CA LYS A 141 0.86 -4.80 -4.74
C LYS A 141 0.70 -5.77 -3.56
N ILE A 142 1.80 -6.34 -3.07
CA ILE A 142 1.80 -7.13 -1.84
C ILE A 142 1.37 -6.26 -0.64
N PHE A 143 1.94 -5.07 -0.52
CA PHE A 143 1.56 -4.11 0.52
C PHE A 143 0.10 -3.73 0.43
N GLU A 144 -0.42 -3.47 -0.76
CA GLU A 144 -1.83 -3.16 -0.97
C GLU A 144 -2.76 -4.32 -0.59
N VAL A 145 -2.40 -5.55 -0.86
CA VAL A 145 -3.18 -6.71 -0.38
C VAL A 145 -3.18 -6.76 1.15
N ILE A 146 -2.04 -6.54 1.81
CA ILE A 146 -1.96 -6.51 3.27
C ILE A 146 -2.82 -5.39 3.86
N GLU A 147 -2.77 -4.19 3.28
CA GLU A 147 -3.62 -3.07 3.66
C GLU A 147 -5.10 -3.41 3.49
N ALA A 148 -5.49 -3.96 2.34
CA ALA A 148 -6.87 -4.33 2.06
C ALA A 148 -7.41 -5.35 3.08
N ILE A 149 -6.60 -6.37 3.43
CA ILE A 149 -6.94 -7.33 4.49
C ILE A 149 -7.28 -6.60 5.80
N LYS A 150 -6.46 -5.62 6.18
CA LYS A 150 -6.60 -4.87 7.43
C LYS A 150 -7.77 -3.87 7.38
N ILE A 151 -7.83 -3.03 6.36
CA ILE A 151 -8.84 -1.98 6.20
C ILE A 151 -10.23 -2.57 6.09
N PHE A 152 -10.41 -3.59 5.25
CA PHE A 152 -11.71 -4.18 5.00
C PHE A 152 -12.05 -5.32 5.97
N ASN A 153 -11.10 -5.73 6.82
CA ASN A 153 -11.26 -6.87 7.75
C ASN A 153 -11.80 -8.10 7.03
N LEU A 154 -11.09 -8.54 6.00
CA LEU A 154 -11.40 -9.71 5.18
C LEU A 154 -10.22 -10.69 5.21
N ASN A 155 -10.53 -11.98 5.07
CA ASN A 155 -9.50 -13.00 5.00
C ASN A 155 -8.65 -12.87 3.73
N SER A 156 -7.35 -13.19 3.82
CA SER A 156 -6.40 -13.13 2.71
C SER A 156 -6.84 -13.93 1.48
N ASN A 157 -7.52 -15.06 1.68
CA ASN A 157 -8.03 -15.88 0.58
C ASN A 157 -9.12 -15.19 -0.29
N LYS A 158 -9.63 -14.03 0.15
CA LYS A 158 -10.55 -13.22 -0.63
C LYS A 158 -9.84 -12.35 -1.66
N PHE A 159 -8.54 -12.18 -1.57
CA PHE A 159 -7.76 -11.28 -2.42
C PHE A 159 -6.93 -12.06 -3.42
N GLU A 160 -6.90 -11.56 -4.65
CA GLU A 160 -6.04 -12.00 -5.73
C GLU A 160 -5.47 -10.77 -6.47
N ILE A 161 -4.37 -10.98 -7.18
CA ILE A 161 -3.73 -9.94 -7.98
C ILE A 161 -3.90 -10.31 -9.45
N LEU A 162 -4.35 -9.33 -10.25
CA LEU A 162 -4.33 -9.40 -11.71
C LEU A 162 -3.45 -8.30 -12.27
N VAL A 163 -2.77 -8.58 -13.36
CA VAL A 163 -2.03 -7.55 -14.11
C VAL A 163 -2.94 -6.98 -15.18
N HIS A 164 -3.12 -5.65 -15.14
CA HIS A 164 -3.80 -4.86 -16.15
C HIS A 164 -2.83 -3.81 -16.69
N PRO A 165 -2.16 -4.05 -17.84
CA PRO A 165 -1.06 -3.21 -18.31
C PRO A 165 -1.44 -1.75 -18.53
N LYS A 166 -2.67 -1.46 -18.93
CA LYS A 166 -3.18 -0.09 -19.10
C LYS A 166 -3.44 0.66 -17.81
N SER A 167 -3.47 -0.03 -16.64
CA SER A 167 -3.70 0.52 -15.29
C SER A 167 -4.97 1.37 -15.15
N TYR A 168 -5.97 1.17 -16.00
CA TYR A 168 -7.20 1.95 -15.95
C TYR A 168 -8.22 1.40 -14.95
N PHE A 169 -8.24 0.09 -14.75
CA PHE A 169 -9.01 -0.57 -13.70
C PHE A 169 -8.14 -0.75 -12.47
N HIS A 170 -8.70 -0.44 -11.28
CA HIS A 170 -7.96 -0.45 -10.02
C HIS A 170 -8.42 -1.58 -9.09
N ALA A 171 -9.70 -1.92 -9.11
CA ALA A 171 -10.23 -3.04 -8.36
C ALA A 171 -11.39 -3.71 -9.10
N ILE A 172 -11.53 -5.01 -8.88
CA ILE A 172 -12.65 -5.84 -9.34
C ILE A 172 -13.20 -6.59 -8.14
N ILE A 173 -14.51 -6.59 -7.96
CA ILE A 173 -15.18 -7.36 -6.90
C ILE A 173 -16.17 -8.33 -7.54
N HIS A 174 -15.91 -9.61 -7.34
CA HIS A 174 -16.82 -10.68 -7.74
C HIS A 174 -17.64 -11.14 -6.53
N PHE A 175 -18.95 -11.11 -6.66
CA PHE A 175 -19.90 -11.47 -5.62
C PHE A 175 -20.41 -12.91 -5.77
N LYS A 176 -20.94 -13.46 -4.67
CA LYS A 176 -21.47 -14.83 -4.62
C LYS A 176 -22.72 -15.03 -5.49
N ASN A 177 -23.45 -13.97 -5.77
CA ASN A 177 -24.62 -13.97 -6.66
C ASN A 177 -24.27 -13.89 -8.17
N GLY A 178 -22.96 -13.95 -8.52
CA GLY A 178 -22.48 -13.93 -9.88
C GLY A 178 -22.21 -12.53 -10.43
N LEU A 179 -22.63 -11.47 -9.75
CA LEU A 179 -22.33 -10.09 -10.18
C LEU A 179 -20.84 -9.77 -10.04
N THR A 180 -20.32 -8.97 -10.96
CA THR A 180 -18.96 -8.45 -10.91
C THR A 180 -18.99 -6.95 -11.10
N LYS A 181 -18.39 -6.22 -10.13
CA LYS A 181 -18.24 -4.76 -10.21
C LYS A 181 -16.78 -4.42 -10.44
N LEU A 182 -16.53 -3.46 -11.32
CA LEU A 182 -15.20 -2.93 -11.65
C LEU A 182 -15.21 -1.43 -11.46
N LEU A 183 -14.13 -0.88 -10.94
CA LEU A 183 -13.93 0.56 -10.88
C LEU A 183 -12.72 0.95 -11.72
N ALA A 184 -12.95 1.92 -12.60
CA ALA A 184 -11.97 2.44 -13.52
C ALA A 184 -11.84 3.96 -13.37
N HIS A 185 -10.61 4.47 -13.45
CA HIS A 185 -10.32 5.89 -13.59
C HIS A 185 -8.95 6.09 -14.22
N LYS A 186 -8.64 7.32 -14.66
CA LYS A 186 -7.31 7.69 -15.18
C LYS A 186 -6.23 7.43 -14.13
N THR A 187 -5.01 7.15 -14.57
CA THR A 187 -3.83 6.90 -13.71
C THR A 187 -3.33 8.19 -13.05
N THR A 188 -4.19 8.77 -12.22
CA THR A 188 -3.90 9.96 -11.40
C THR A 188 -4.45 9.79 -9.99
N MET A 189 -3.73 10.31 -9.01
CA MET A 189 -4.21 10.35 -7.62
C MET A 189 -5.25 11.46 -7.37
N GLU A 190 -5.40 12.41 -8.27
CA GLU A 190 -6.40 13.49 -8.15
C GLU A 190 -7.82 12.92 -8.00
N ILE A 191 -8.16 11.90 -8.79
CA ILE A 191 -9.50 11.29 -8.80
C ILE A 191 -9.83 10.64 -7.45
N PRO A 192 -9.06 9.68 -6.91
CA PRO A 192 -9.35 9.09 -5.62
C PRO A 192 -9.27 10.11 -4.48
N ILE A 193 -8.33 11.06 -4.51
CA ILE A 193 -8.20 12.09 -3.47
C ILE A 193 -9.43 13.01 -3.48
N ALA A 194 -9.81 13.57 -4.64
CA ALA A 194 -10.95 14.48 -4.73
C ALA A 194 -12.25 13.80 -4.33
N ASN A 195 -12.51 12.58 -4.80
CA ASN A 195 -13.71 11.81 -4.44
C ASN A 195 -13.71 11.35 -2.97
N SER A 196 -12.53 11.13 -2.38
CA SER A 196 -12.42 10.82 -0.95
C SER A 196 -12.72 12.03 -0.06
N MET A 197 -12.42 13.23 -0.53
CA MET A 197 -12.72 14.49 0.18
C MET A 197 -14.15 14.94 -0.01
N ASP A 198 -14.74 14.69 -1.17
CA ASP A 198 -16.12 15.01 -1.47
C ASP A 198 -17.05 13.81 -1.20
N LEU A 199 -17.34 13.60 0.06
CA LEU A 199 -18.14 12.46 0.52
C LEU A 199 -19.55 12.39 -0.11
N ASN A 200 -20.01 13.49 -0.70
CA ASN A 200 -21.32 13.60 -1.35
C ASN A 200 -21.25 13.65 -2.88
N PHE A 201 -20.05 13.57 -3.48
CA PHE A 201 -19.79 13.61 -4.94
C PHE A 201 -20.34 14.86 -5.65
N ASN A 202 -20.60 15.96 -4.93
CA ASN A 202 -21.32 17.13 -5.47
C ASN A 202 -20.43 18.35 -5.72
N ARG A 203 -19.19 18.37 -5.22
CA ARG A 203 -18.37 19.59 -5.17
C ARG A 203 -17.26 19.66 -6.18
N TYR A 204 -16.68 18.52 -6.55
CA TYR A 204 -15.52 18.49 -7.44
C TYR A 204 -15.92 18.01 -8.84
N LYS A 205 -15.79 18.90 -9.82
CA LYS A 205 -15.97 18.57 -11.24
C LYS A 205 -14.61 18.59 -11.92
N PHE A 206 -14.21 17.48 -12.50
CA PHE A 206 -13.00 17.42 -13.31
C PHE A 206 -13.23 18.20 -14.60
N LYS A 207 -12.43 19.26 -14.84
CA LYS A 207 -12.46 19.98 -16.11
C LYS A 207 -11.95 19.05 -17.22
N ASN A 208 -12.63 19.07 -18.37
CA ASN A 208 -12.27 18.28 -19.57
C ASN A 208 -12.19 16.75 -19.35
N ASP A 209 -13.05 16.19 -18.52
CA ASP A 209 -13.13 14.75 -18.35
C ASP A 209 -14.09 14.11 -19.36
N ASN A 210 -13.67 14.11 -20.63
CA ASN A 210 -14.38 13.36 -21.66
C ASN A 210 -14.06 11.88 -21.50
N PHE A 211 -15.08 11.08 -21.24
CA PHE A 211 -14.96 9.63 -21.17
C PHE A 211 -14.62 9.06 -22.55
N ASN A 212 -13.44 8.47 -22.67
CA ASN A 212 -13.04 7.78 -23.89
C ASN A 212 -13.37 6.29 -23.77
N TYR A 213 -14.53 5.88 -24.26
CA TYR A 213 -14.98 4.48 -24.23
C TYR A 213 -14.02 3.51 -24.97
N LYS A 214 -13.21 4.01 -25.92
CA LYS A 214 -12.22 3.18 -26.64
C LYS A 214 -11.19 2.56 -25.70
N ILE A 215 -11.00 3.14 -24.48
CA ILE A 215 -10.12 2.55 -23.46
C ILE A 215 -10.66 1.18 -23.01
N LEU A 216 -11.97 0.96 -23.07
CA LEU A 216 -12.59 -0.31 -22.69
C LEU A 216 -12.36 -1.40 -23.75
N ASN A 217 -12.02 -1.01 -24.99
CA ASN A 217 -11.74 -1.98 -26.04
C ASN A 217 -10.40 -2.69 -25.76
N GLY A 218 -10.39 -4.01 -25.88
CA GLY A 218 -9.19 -4.82 -25.66
C GLY A 218 -8.69 -4.78 -24.21
N ILE A 219 -9.62 -4.69 -23.23
CA ILE A 219 -9.29 -4.89 -21.82
C ILE A 219 -8.70 -6.28 -21.66
N ASN A 220 -7.51 -6.32 -21.07
CA ASN A 220 -6.82 -7.56 -20.77
C ASN A 220 -6.41 -7.62 -19.30
N PHE A 221 -6.72 -8.75 -18.65
CA PHE A 221 -6.28 -9.09 -17.31
C PHE A 221 -5.53 -10.41 -17.39
N ILE A 222 -4.29 -10.42 -16.90
CA ILE A 222 -3.42 -11.60 -16.92
C ILE A 222 -2.95 -11.93 -15.49
N ASN A 223 -2.71 -13.20 -15.25
CA ASN A 223 -2.11 -13.61 -13.99
C ASN A 223 -0.65 -13.15 -13.93
N PRO A 224 -0.17 -12.66 -12.79
CA PRO A 224 1.22 -12.28 -12.64
C PRO A 224 2.13 -13.51 -12.72
N ASP A 225 3.24 -13.39 -13.47
CA ASP A 225 4.26 -14.45 -13.56
C ASP A 225 5.08 -14.54 -12.28
N ILE A 226 4.84 -15.61 -11.49
CA ILE A 226 5.54 -15.86 -10.21
C ILE A 226 7.05 -16.06 -10.41
N LYS A 227 7.49 -16.60 -11.56
CA LYS A 227 8.93 -16.74 -11.86
C LYS A 227 9.59 -15.37 -12.00
N LYS A 228 8.88 -14.40 -12.58
CA LYS A 228 9.33 -13.01 -12.73
C LYS A 228 9.18 -12.21 -11.43
N PHE A 229 8.11 -12.42 -10.69
CA PHE A 229 7.77 -11.71 -9.47
C PHE A 229 7.71 -12.64 -8.24
N PRO A 230 8.85 -13.24 -7.85
CA PRO A 230 8.88 -14.27 -6.80
C PRO A 230 8.46 -13.76 -5.42
N LEU A 231 8.47 -12.43 -5.19
CA LEU A 231 8.00 -11.85 -3.94
C LEU A 231 6.50 -12.06 -3.70
N LEU A 232 5.71 -12.32 -4.75
CA LEU A 232 4.28 -12.63 -4.58
C LEU A 232 4.04 -13.84 -3.66
N GLY A 233 5.01 -14.74 -3.51
CA GLY A 233 4.99 -15.83 -2.54
C GLY A 233 4.87 -15.36 -1.08
N ILE A 234 5.15 -14.08 -0.79
CA ILE A 234 4.96 -13.48 0.55
C ILE A 234 3.47 -13.47 0.95
N LEU A 235 2.56 -13.44 -0.01
CA LEU A 235 1.12 -13.50 0.27
C LEU A 235 0.66 -14.82 0.91
N ASN A 236 1.49 -15.85 0.91
CA ASN A 236 1.22 -17.11 1.64
C ASN A 236 1.43 -16.98 3.16
N TYR A 237 2.06 -15.91 3.63
CA TYR A 237 2.17 -15.65 5.07
C TYR A 237 0.85 -15.14 5.65
N LYS A 238 0.70 -15.31 6.98
CA LYS A 238 -0.47 -14.81 7.72
C LYS A 238 -0.22 -13.40 8.25
N PHE A 239 -1.12 -12.48 7.95
CA PHE A 239 -1.04 -11.07 8.37
C PHE A 239 -1.95 -10.83 9.58
N LYS A 240 -1.40 -10.95 10.80
CA LYS A 240 -2.15 -10.94 12.07
C LYS A 240 -1.76 -9.79 13.00
N ASN A 241 -1.21 -8.68 12.49
CA ASN A 241 -0.68 -7.56 13.27
C ASN A 241 0.44 -8.01 14.23
N THR A 242 1.36 -8.82 13.73
CA THR A 242 2.56 -9.29 14.44
C THR A 242 3.78 -8.46 14.03
N TYR A 243 4.95 -8.78 14.57
CA TYR A 243 6.18 -8.14 14.09
C TYR A 243 6.55 -8.53 12.66
N PHE A 244 5.91 -9.57 12.08
CA PHE A 244 6.16 -9.98 10.70
C PHE A 244 5.96 -8.81 9.73
N GLU A 245 4.85 -8.07 9.87
CA GLU A 245 4.52 -6.95 8.99
C GLU A 245 5.55 -5.81 9.12
N THR A 246 5.98 -5.51 10.35
CA THR A 246 7.03 -4.49 10.58
C THR A 246 8.37 -4.93 10.01
N ILE A 247 8.75 -6.20 10.19
CA ILE A 247 9.99 -6.77 9.66
C ILE A 247 9.96 -6.74 8.13
N LEU A 248 8.85 -7.15 7.51
CA LEU A 248 8.65 -7.15 6.06
C LEU A 248 8.85 -5.75 5.47
N VAL A 249 8.18 -4.74 6.04
CA VAL A 249 8.29 -3.34 5.59
C VAL A 249 9.73 -2.85 5.76
N SER A 250 10.35 -3.08 6.93
CA SER A 250 11.69 -2.58 7.22
C SER A 250 12.77 -3.23 6.34
N ILE A 251 12.65 -4.54 6.06
CA ILE A 251 13.56 -5.23 5.12
C ILE A 251 13.40 -4.62 3.73
N ASN A 252 12.17 -4.43 3.26
CA ASN A 252 11.93 -3.84 1.95
C ASN A 252 12.55 -2.46 1.84
N ASP A 253 12.32 -1.60 2.82
CA ASP A 253 12.84 -0.22 2.83
C ASP A 253 14.37 -0.20 2.78
N ALA A 254 15.03 -1.06 3.55
CA ALA A 254 16.49 -1.15 3.57
C ALA A 254 17.05 -1.68 2.23
N LEU A 255 16.43 -2.70 1.64
CA LEU A 255 16.86 -3.25 0.35
C LEU A 255 16.63 -2.29 -0.81
N VAL A 256 15.46 -1.62 -0.84
CA VAL A 256 15.16 -0.59 -1.85
C VAL A 256 16.14 0.57 -1.74
N LYS A 257 16.43 1.06 -0.53
CA LYS A 257 17.44 2.10 -0.29
C LYS A 257 18.82 1.66 -0.75
N SER A 258 19.21 0.42 -0.48
CA SER A 258 20.51 -0.13 -0.90
C SER A 258 20.61 -0.25 -2.43
N TYR A 259 19.54 -0.65 -3.11
CA TYR A 259 19.45 -0.69 -4.55
C TYR A 259 19.54 0.71 -5.17
N LEU A 260 18.76 1.66 -4.67
CA LEU A 260 18.78 3.06 -5.15
C LEU A 260 20.16 3.70 -5.01
N ASN A 261 20.94 3.28 -4.02
CA ASN A 261 22.33 3.70 -3.81
C ASN A 261 23.37 2.83 -4.56
N ASN A 262 22.94 1.97 -5.49
CA ASN A 262 23.79 1.06 -6.27
C ASN A 262 24.66 0.09 -5.44
N ARG A 263 24.25 -0.24 -4.19
CA ARG A 263 24.96 -1.20 -3.32
C ARG A 263 24.60 -2.65 -3.61
N ILE A 264 23.41 -2.90 -4.16
CA ILE A 264 22.93 -4.22 -4.55
C ILE A 264 22.29 -4.17 -5.94
N SER A 265 22.24 -5.32 -6.64
CA SER A 265 21.55 -5.42 -7.94
C SER A 265 20.03 -5.55 -7.77
N TYR A 266 19.27 -5.32 -8.85
CA TYR A 266 17.81 -5.47 -8.84
C TYR A 266 17.38 -6.88 -8.41
N ILE A 267 18.01 -7.92 -8.96
CA ILE A 267 17.68 -9.31 -8.61
C ILE A 267 18.02 -9.63 -7.13
N SER A 268 18.98 -8.91 -6.55
CA SER A 268 19.36 -9.09 -5.15
C SER A 268 18.24 -8.65 -4.21
N ILE A 269 17.38 -7.70 -4.61
CA ILE A 269 16.19 -7.33 -3.82
C ILE A 269 15.34 -8.57 -3.56
N HIS A 270 15.01 -9.33 -4.63
CA HIS A 270 14.19 -10.53 -4.52
C HIS A 270 14.85 -11.63 -3.68
N LYS A 271 16.13 -11.93 -4.00
CA LYS A 271 16.87 -12.99 -3.31
C LYS A 271 17.06 -12.71 -1.83
N LEU A 272 17.49 -11.48 -1.50
CA LEU A 272 17.74 -11.07 -0.12
C LEU A 272 16.44 -10.97 0.68
N MET A 273 15.37 -10.43 0.11
CA MET A 273 14.07 -10.39 0.76
C MET A 273 13.63 -11.79 1.19
N LEU A 274 13.58 -12.74 0.27
CA LEU A 274 13.14 -14.11 0.56
C LEU A 274 14.08 -14.83 1.55
N LYS A 275 15.40 -14.59 1.46
CA LYS A 275 16.39 -15.14 2.39
C LYS A 275 16.22 -14.56 3.79
N LEU A 276 16.10 -13.24 3.93
CA LEU A 276 15.97 -12.56 5.20
C LEU A 276 14.66 -12.91 5.91
N LEU A 277 13.55 -13.03 5.17
CA LEU A 277 12.27 -13.45 5.75
C LEU A 277 12.30 -14.89 6.32
N LYS A 278 13.22 -15.73 5.88
CA LYS A 278 13.41 -17.10 6.41
C LYS A 278 14.47 -17.16 7.50
N ASN A 279 15.13 -16.05 7.80
CA ASN A 279 16.24 -16.04 8.76
C ASN A 279 15.72 -16.23 10.20
N PRO A 280 16.28 -17.17 11.01
CA PRO A 280 15.92 -17.42 12.40
C PRO A 280 15.99 -16.17 13.28
N TYR A 281 16.89 -15.23 12.98
CA TYR A 281 16.97 -13.95 13.67
C TYR A 281 15.65 -13.17 13.64
N PHE A 282 14.87 -13.28 12.56
CA PHE A 282 13.59 -12.60 12.37
C PHE A 282 12.40 -13.50 12.67
N THR A 283 12.41 -14.79 12.25
CA THR A 283 11.24 -15.67 12.34
C THR A 283 10.76 -15.90 13.76
N LYS A 284 11.65 -15.83 14.78
CA LYS A 284 11.30 -15.90 16.21
C LYS A 284 10.35 -14.78 16.69
N TYR A 285 10.14 -13.74 15.88
CA TYR A 285 9.23 -12.64 16.18
C TYR A 285 7.89 -12.75 15.46
N TYR A 286 7.72 -13.66 14.49
CA TYR A 286 6.54 -13.74 13.63
C TYR A 286 5.26 -14.10 14.37
N SER A 287 5.35 -14.76 15.51
CA SER A 287 4.21 -15.08 16.38
C SER A 287 3.94 -14.02 17.44
N LYS A 288 4.80 -13.01 17.57
CA LYS A 288 4.70 -11.97 18.59
C LYS A 288 4.09 -10.71 18.01
N SER A 289 3.23 -10.03 18.79
CA SER A 289 2.61 -8.77 18.41
C SER A 289 3.19 -7.59 19.17
N PRO A 290 3.39 -6.42 18.53
CA PRO A 290 3.77 -5.19 19.22
C PRO A 290 2.66 -4.76 20.19
N LYS A 291 3.02 -4.30 21.38
CA LYS A 291 2.09 -3.80 22.39
C LYS A 291 1.80 -2.31 22.24
N ASN A 292 2.74 -1.58 21.65
CA ASN A 292 2.68 -0.14 21.44
C ASN A 292 3.56 0.30 20.26
N ILE A 293 3.55 1.60 19.95
CA ILE A 293 4.34 2.15 18.85
C ILE A 293 5.84 2.05 19.05
N ASN A 294 6.33 2.13 20.30
CA ASN A 294 7.77 2.04 20.58
C ASN A 294 8.31 0.65 20.26
N ASP A 295 7.50 -0.39 20.44
CA ASP A 295 7.86 -1.75 20.05
C ASP A 295 8.06 -1.86 18.53
N ILE A 296 7.20 -1.17 17.75
CA ILE A 296 7.33 -1.09 16.29
C ILE A 296 8.62 -0.37 15.92
N LYS A 297 8.87 0.82 16.50
CA LYS A 297 10.09 1.60 16.26
C LYS A 297 11.34 0.81 16.60
N PHE A 298 11.36 0.14 17.76
CA PHE A 298 12.46 -0.73 18.17
C PHE A 298 12.72 -1.84 17.16
N MET A 299 11.65 -2.49 16.64
CA MET A 299 11.81 -3.54 15.62
C MET A 299 12.37 -2.98 14.32
N VAL A 300 11.92 -1.81 13.86
CA VAL A 300 12.46 -1.11 12.68
C VAL A 300 13.97 -0.87 12.84
N GLU A 301 14.39 -0.32 13.96
CA GLU A 301 15.82 -0.08 14.23
C GLU A 301 16.63 -1.39 14.27
N LYS A 302 16.06 -2.44 14.87
CA LYS A 302 16.70 -3.74 14.96
C LYS A 302 16.91 -4.36 13.58
N VAL A 303 15.90 -4.28 12.69
CA VAL A 303 16.01 -4.75 11.31
C VAL A 303 17.06 -3.94 10.56
N ASN A 304 17.02 -2.61 10.65
CA ASN A 304 17.96 -1.73 9.97
C ASN A 304 19.42 -1.99 10.40
N ARG A 305 19.67 -2.15 11.71
CA ARG A 305 21.01 -2.50 12.21
C ARG A 305 21.49 -3.84 11.66
N TYR A 306 20.62 -4.84 11.64
CA TYR A 306 20.98 -6.17 11.11
C TYR A 306 21.31 -6.09 9.62
N ILE A 307 20.48 -5.44 8.80
CA ILE A 307 20.68 -5.36 7.36
C ILE A 307 21.92 -4.54 7.01
N ASN A 308 22.16 -3.42 7.72
CA ASN A 308 23.36 -2.61 7.51
C ASN A 308 24.65 -3.40 7.80
N LYS A 309 24.64 -4.30 8.81
CA LYS A 309 25.75 -5.20 9.07
C LYS A 309 25.86 -6.31 8.03
N TYR A 310 24.73 -6.81 7.53
CA TYR A 310 24.66 -7.91 6.58
C TYR A 310 25.09 -7.50 5.15
N LEU A 311 24.89 -6.23 4.78
CA LEU A 311 25.22 -5.69 3.46
C LEU A 311 26.59 -4.97 3.39
N LYS A 312 27.35 -4.93 4.50
CA LYS A 312 28.76 -4.54 4.49
C LYS A 312 29.62 -5.69 4.02
#